data_7d7fba2f96d8656c5433667d5aa65e7d
#
_entry.id   7d7fba2f96d8656c5433667d5aa65e7d
#
_cell.length_a   1.000
_cell.length_b   1.000
_cell.length_c   1.000
_cell.angle_alpha   90.00
_cell.angle_beta   90.00
_cell.angle_gamma   90.00
#
_symmetry.space_group_name_H-M   'P 1'
#
loop_
_entity.id
_entity.type
_entity.pdbx_description
1 polymer ?
#
loop_
_entity_poly.entity_id
_entity_poly.type
_entity_poly.pdbx_seq_one_letter_code
_entity_poly.pdbx_strand_id
1 'polypeptide(L)'
;MSPNAMPQDSQANVDIMSVITRGTSWQWMLLLGLALLGVAQAAATLAYQTYVGLGIAGYQAPVFWAVYIVTFVFWIGIGHAGTLISAILFLFRAKWRNAINRSAEAMTVFAVLTAALFPLIHIGRLWKFYFLIPYPNQRGLWVNFKSPLLWDVFAVNTYMTISIVFFFVGLIPDFAIARDRTTGIRKFIYTILALGWQGKSGQWKAHNRTVLHLSGLATPLVLSVHSVVSWDFAMSIVPGWHATIFAPYFVAGAVFGGFAMVMVVMIPVRRIYGLEEYITDYHLENMSRFILFTSNICGYAYAMEYFIAWYSGVEFEQTSFWLRAFGPYWISTWCMIVFNVIFPQLLWFKKLRTNIPFLFVLCFFINIGMWFERYVIIITSLSREFIPAAWGLYIPSLAELSVLTGSFCWFSMFFLLFLKGGPIIAMVEVKELIIHEKAHGGAH
;
A
#
# COMPACT_ATOMS: atom_id res chain seq x y z
N MET A 1 0.18 -6.50 36.19
CA MET A 1 -0.87 -5.53 36.50
C MET A 1 -2.22 -6.22 36.37
N SER A 2 -3.03 -6.20 37.41
CA SER A 2 -4.42 -6.66 37.39
C SER A 2 -5.18 -5.79 36.36
N PRO A 3 -5.96 -6.38 35.46
CA PRO A 3 -6.77 -5.60 34.54
C PRO A 3 -8.04 -5.14 35.29
N ASN A 4 -7.90 -4.17 36.17
CA ASN A 4 -9.06 -3.43 36.63
C ASN A 4 -9.66 -2.75 35.40
N ALA A 5 -10.95 -2.94 35.23
CA ALA A 5 -11.74 -2.52 34.08
C ALA A 5 -11.29 -1.14 33.59
N MET A 6 -10.75 -1.08 32.35
CA MET A 6 -10.50 0.21 31.70
C MET A 6 -11.79 1.01 31.73
N PRO A 7 -11.76 2.30 32.11
CA PRO A 7 -12.96 3.10 32.16
C PRO A 7 -13.70 2.99 30.83
N GLN A 8 -14.89 2.44 30.81
CA GLN A 8 -15.72 2.31 29.62
C GLN A 8 -16.05 3.66 28.98
N ASP A 9 -15.94 4.72 29.75
CA ASP A 9 -16.31 6.10 29.44
C ASP A 9 -15.08 7.02 29.24
N SER A 10 -13.98 6.53 28.67
CA SER A 10 -12.91 7.44 28.32
C SER A 10 -13.34 8.36 27.17
N GLN A 11 -12.98 9.65 27.25
CA GLN A 11 -13.26 10.65 26.21
C GLN A 11 -12.79 10.16 24.84
N ALA A 12 -11.65 9.47 24.78
CA ALA A 12 -11.10 8.87 23.55
C ALA A 12 -12.11 7.93 22.85
N ASN A 13 -12.89 7.12 23.59
CA ASN A 13 -13.90 6.28 22.98
C ASN A 13 -15.05 7.09 22.37
N VAL A 14 -15.44 8.19 23.04
CA VAL A 14 -16.51 9.06 22.56
C VAL A 14 -16.08 9.73 21.27
N ASP A 15 -14.87 10.27 21.24
CA ASP A 15 -14.34 11.02 20.10
C ASP A 15 -14.12 10.12 18.88
N ILE A 16 -13.47 8.96 19.06
CA ILE A 16 -13.25 8.00 17.98
C ILE A 16 -14.58 7.42 17.47
N MET A 17 -15.50 7.08 18.38
CA MET A 17 -16.84 6.60 18.00
C MET A 17 -17.66 7.68 17.31
N SER A 18 -17.42 8.96 17.59
CA SER A 18 -18.09 10.07 16.90
C SER A 18 -17.90 10.04 15.39
N VAL A 19 -16.74 9.58 14.92
CA VAL A 19 -16.44 9.42 13.48
C VAL A 19 -17.46 8.47 12.81
N ILE A 20 -17.78 7.36 13.52
CA ILE A 20 -18.70 6.32 13.03
C ILE A 20 -20.16 6.77 13.19
N THR A 21 -20.49 7.34 14.36
CA THR A 21 -21.89 7.67 14.74
C THR A 21 -22.37 9.01 14.22
N ARG A 22 -21.44 9.94 13.95
CA ARG A 22 -21.77 11.25 13.37
C ARG A 22 -22.48 11.09 12.02
N GLY A 23 -23.51 11.86 11.77
CA GLY A 23 -24.22 11.85 10.50
C GLY A 23 -23.29 11.99 9.29
N THR A 24 -23.66 11.42 8.18
CA THR A 24 -22.90 11.56 6.91
C THR A 24 -23.00 12.99 6.40
N SER A 25 -21.84 13.63 6.18
CA SER A 25 -21.82 14.96 5.54
C SER A 25 -22.08 14.83 4.03
N TRP A 26 -22.58 15.92 3.43
CA TRP A 26 -22.78 15.95 1.97
C TRP A 26 -21.45 15.76 1.21
N GLN A 27 -20.35 16.25 1.76
CA GLN A 27 -19.01 16.08 1.18
C GLN A 27 -18.59 14.61 1.16
N TRP A 28 -18.84 13.85 2.22
CA TRP A 28 -18.58 12.42 2.25
C TRP A 28 -19.45 11.67 1.23
N MET A 29 -20.74 12.03 1.10
CA MET A 29 -21.62 11.43 0.10
C MET A 29 -21.16 11.75 -1.32
N LEU A 30 -20.70 12.97 -1.58
CA LEU A 30 -20.15 13.38 -2.87
C LEU A 30 -18.89 12.57 -3.21
N LEU A 31 -17.94 12.47 -2.27
CA LEU A 31 -16.71 11.72 -2.48
C LEU A 31 -17.00 10.24 -2.71
N LEU A 32 -17.93 9.65 -1.95
CA LEU A 32 -18.33 8.27 -2.16
C LEU A 32 -19.04 8.10 -3.52
N GLY A 33 -19.90 9.03 -3.91
CA GLY A 33 -20.56 9.02 -5.20
C GLY A 33 -19.57 9.09 -6.37
N LEU A 34 -18.56 9.96 -6.29
CA LEU A 34 -17.50 10.06 -7.28
C LEU A 34 -16.65 8.77 -7.33
N ALA A 35 -16.32 8.20 -6.16
CA ALA A 35 -15.60 6.93 -6.10
C ALA A 35 -16.41 5.79 -6.73
N LEU A 36 -17.70 5.67 -6.42
CA LEU A 36 -18.59 4.67 -7.02
C LEU A 36 -18.74 4.86 -8.54
N LEU A 37 -18.80 6.09 -9.02
CA LEU A 37 -18.84 6.39 -10.45
C LEU A 37 -17.57 5.93 -11.15
N GLY A 38 -16.39 6.23 -10.58
CA GLY A 38 -15.12 5.77 -11.12
C GLY A 38 -14.97 4.24 -11.10
N VAL A 39 -15.46 3.58 -10.04
CA VAL A 39 -15.52 2.12 -9.99
C VAL A 39 -16.46 1.55 -11.05
N ALA A 40 -17.64 2.13 -11.24
CA ALA A 40 -18.58 1.70 -12.25
C ALA A 40 -18.03 1.86 -13.68
N GLN A 41 -17.34 2.97 -13.95
CA GLN A 41 -16.65 3.23 -15.21
C GLN A 41 -15.57 2.16 -15.47
N ALA A 42 -14.71 1.89 -14.49
CA ALA A 42 -13.67 0.85 -14.62
C ALA A 42 -14.27 -0.54 -14.81
N ALA A 43 -15.33 -0.88 -14.06
CA ALA A 43 -16.04 -2.15 -14.21
C ALA A 43 -16.64 -2.32 -15.60
N ALA A 44 -17.23 -1.27 -16.18
CA ALA A 44 -17.73 -1.27 -17.55
C ALA A 44 -16.58 -1.49 -18.56
N THR A 45 -15.45 -0.81 -18.38
CA THR A 45 -14.24 -1.00 -19.21
C THR A 45 -13.73 -2.44 -19.12
N LEU A 46 -13.66 -3.01 -17.91
CA LEU A 46 -13.23 -4.39 -17.70
C LEU A 46 -14.19 -5.41 -18.28
N ALA A 47 -15.49 -5.19 -18.20
CA ALA A 47 -16.50 -6.02 -18.85
C ALA A 47 -16.31 -6.02 -20.37
N TYR A 48 -16.09 -4.85 -20.96
CA TYR A 48 -15.80 -4.68 -22.38
C TYR A 48 -14.48 -5.37 -22.78
N GLN A 49 -13.40 -5.17 -21.99
CA GLN A 49 -12.12 -5.86 -22.21
C GLN A 49 -12.26 -7.37 -22.13
N THR A 50 -13.03 -7.88 -21.16
CA THR A 50 -13.24 -9.31 -20.98
C THR A 50 -13.95 -9.93 -22.20
N TYR A 51 -14.87 -9.19 -22.80
CA TYR A 51 -15.58 -9.61 -24.02
C TYR A 51 -14.68 -9.56 -25.26
N VAL A 52 -14.04 -8.41 -25.52
CA VAL A 52 -13.24 -8.19 -26.74
C VAL A 52 -11.83 -8.82 -26.62
N GLY A 53 -11.25 -8.81 -25.41
CA GLY A 53 -9.87 -9.22 -25.13
C GLY A 53 -8.93 -8.04 -24.96
N LEU A 54 -7.63 -8.33 -24.77
CA LEU A 54 -6.58 -7.33 -24.51
C LEU A 54 -6.30 -6.34 -25.65
N GLY A 55 -6.90 -6.53 -26.80
CA GLY A 55 -6.71 -5.65 -27.97
C GLY A 55 -7.14 -4.20 -27.75
N ILE A 56 -7.90 -3.91 -26.68
CA ILE A 56 -8.26 -2.52 -26.29
C ILE A 56 -7.20 -1.84 -25.41
N ALA A 57 -6.30 -2.63 -24.82
CA ALA A 57 -5.14 -2.11 -24.09
C ALA A 57 -4.09 -1.62 -25.09
N GLY A 58 -3.20 -0.72 -24.67
CA GLY A 58 -2.15 -0.17 -25.50
C GLY A 58 -0.96 -1.13 -25.74
N TYR A 59 -1.15 -2.42 -25.48
CA TYR A 59 -0.10 -3.43 -25.60
C TYR A 59 0.35 -3.61 -27.04
N GLN A 60 1.63 -3.40 -27.26
CA GLN A 60 2.30 -3.58 -28.55
C GLN A 60 3.69 -4.18 -28.31
N ALA A 61 4.17 -5.02 -29.24
CA ALA A 61 5.53 -5.51 -29.18
C ALA A 61 6.54 -4.35 -29.16
N PRO A 62 7.56 -4.38 -28.30
CA PRO A 62 7.89 -5.44 -27.34
C PRO A 62 7.24 -5.27 -25.96
N VAL A 63 6.42 -4.24 -25.72
CA VAL A 63 5.86 -3.88 -24.41
C VAL A 63 4.54 -4.59 -24.16
N PHE A 64 4.59 -5.75 -23.50
CA PHE A 64 3.40 -6.51 -23.08
C PHE A 64 3.13 -6.42 -21.57
N TRP A 65 4.04 -5.82 -20.81
CA TRP A 65 3.83 -5.45 -19.42
C TRP A 65 3.80 -3.93 -19.31
N ALA A 66 2.63 -3.40 -19.04
CA ALA A 66 2.38 -1.96 -19.13
C ALA A 66 1.61 -1.45 -17.90
N VAL A 67 0.71 -0.49 -18.04
CA VAL A 67 0.03 0.20 -16.93
C VAL A 67 -0.62 -0.76 -15.94
N TYR A 68 -1.15 -1.91 -16.36
CA TYR A 68 -1.76 -2.86 -15.42
C TYR A 68 -0.74 -3.45 -14.44
N ILE A 69 0.42 -3.89 -14.94
CA ILE A 69 1.48 -4.43 -14.08
C ILE A 69 2.15 -3.31 -13.26
N VAL A 70 2.36 -2.14 -13.85
CA VAL A 70 2.84 -0.94 -13.14
C VAL A 70 1.96 -0.64 -11.94
N THR A 71 0.64 -0.66 -12.15
CA THR A 71 -0.34 -0.35 -11.10
C THR A 71 -0.46 -1.48 -10.06
N PHE A 72 -0.30 -2.74 -10.48
CA PHE A 72 -0.18 -3.89 -9.57
C PHE A 72 0.98 -3.69 -8.58
N VAL A 73 2.19 -3.47 -9.10
CA VAL A 73 3.40 -3.30 -8.28
C VAL A 73 3.30 -2.07 -7.38
N PHE A 74 2.67 -0.98 -7.88
CA PHE A 74 2.39 0.20 -7.07
C PHE A 74 1.50 -0.12 -5.87
N TRP A 75 0.34 -0.77 -6.07
CA TRP A 75 -0.59 -1.07 -4.99
C TRP A 75 -0.05 -2.08 -3.98
N ILE A 76 0.72 -3.09 -4.43
CA ILE A 76 1.43 -3.99 -3.51
C ILE A 76 2.39 -3.18 -2.64
N GLY A 77 3.14 -2.23 -3.22
CA GLY A 77 4.05 -1.35 -2.47
C GLY A 77 3.32 -0.52 -1.42
N ILE A 78 2.19 0.09 -1.76
CA ILE A 78 1.38 0.87 -0.81
C ILE A 78 0.94 0.03 0.40
N GLY A 79 0.60 -1.24 0.20
CA GLY A 79 0.20 -2.14 1.28
C GLY A 79 1.29 -2.39 2.34
N HIS A 80 2.56 -2.27 1.99
CA HIS A 80 3.67 -2.64 2.89
C HIS A 80 3.84 -1.72 4.10
N ALA A 81 3.60 -0.43 3.96
CA ALA A 81 3.79 0.51 5.06
C ALA A 81 2.86 0.26 6.24
N GLY A 82 1.63 -0.15 5.99
CA GLY A 82 0.70 -0.45 7.07
C GLY A 82 1.16 -1.63 7.91
N THR A 83 1.66 -2.70 7.27
CA THR A 83 2.24 -3.83 8.00
C THR A 83 3.53 -3.44 8.73
N LEU A 84 4.36 -2.57 8.15
CA LEU A 84 5.54 -2.05 8.85
C LEU A 84 5.12 -1.27 10.09
N ILE A 85 4.16 -0.37 9.98
CA ILE A 85 3.67 0.44 11.10
C ILE A 85 3.03 -0.44 12.17
N SER A 86 2.19 -1.39 11.79
CA SER A 86 1.43 -2.21 12.74
C SER A 86 2.24 -3.36 13.32
N ALA A 87 3.06 -4.08 12.55
CA ALA A 87 3.78 -5.26 12.98
C ALA A 87 5.24 -4.94 13.38
N ILE A 88 6.02 -4.31 12.50
CA ILE A 88 7.45 -4.08 12.77
C ILE A 88 7.62 -3.07 13.91
N LEU A 89 6.94 -1.92 13.86
CA LEU A 89 7.02 -0.95 14.95
C LEU A 89 6.42 -1.47 16.26
N PHE A 90 5.49 -2.45 16.20
CA PHE A 90 5.00 -3.15 17.40
C PHE A 90 6.11 -3.98 18.04
N LEU A 91 6.84 -4.77 17.27
CA LEU A 91 7.96 -5.56 17.77
C LEU A 91 9.07 -4.68 18.36
N PHE A 92 9.32 -3.50 17.77
CA PHE A 92 10.25 -2.50 18.30
C PHE A 92 9.68 -1.65 19.43
N ARG A 93 8.44 -1.91 19.88
CA ARG A 93 7.75 -1.18 20.96
C ARG A 93 7.67 0.33 20.73
N ALA A 94 7.57 0.76 19.49
CA ALA A 94 7.43 2.17 19.11
C ALA A 94 6.03 2.69 19.46
N LYS A 95 5.90 3.42 20.56
CA LYS A 95 4.60 3.86 21.11
C LYS A 95 3.83 4.78 20.16
N TRP A 96 4.52 5.61 19.38
CA TRP A 96 3.89 6.56 18.47
C TRP A 96 3.04 5.90 17.35
N ARG A 97 3.24 4.61 17.07
CA ARG A 97 2.44 3.89 16.08
C ARG A 97 0.96 3.76 16.44
N ASN A 98 0.62 3.77 17.75
CA ASN A 98 -0.72 3.39 18.24
C ASN A 98 -1.85 4.28 17.73
N ALA A 99 -1.56 5.55 17.40
CA ALA A 99 -2.54 6.48 16.85
C ALA A 99 -2.81 6.26 15.35
N ILE A 100 -1.89 5.64 14.62
CA ILE A 100 -1.95 5.53 13.15
C ILE A 100 -2.03 4.08 12.65
N ASN A 101 -1.72 3.08 13.49
CA ASN A 101 -1.63 1.69 13.08
C ASN A 101 -2.94 1.16 12.46
N ARG A 102 -4.09 1.45 13.05
CA ARG A 102 -5.39 0.97 12.56
C ARG A 102 -5.71 1.46 11.16
N SER A 103 -5.49 2.74 10.91
CA SER A 103 -5.66 3.33 9.57
C SER A 103 -4.67 2.76 8.56
N ALA A 104 -3.44 2.53 9.00
CA ALA A 104 -2.40 1.93 8.19
C ALA A 104 -2.71 0.47 7.84
N GLU A 105 -3.23 -0.32 8.79
CA GLU A 105 -3.71 -1.70 8.55
C GLU A 105 -4.87 -1.75 7.56
N ALA A 106 -5.87 -0.86 7.74
CA ALA A 106 -6.99 -0.74 6.80
C ALA A 106 -6.51 -0.40 5.40
N MET A 107 -5.59 0.56 5.29
CA MET A 107 -4.96 0.93 4.02
C MET A 107 -4.24 -0.26 3.38
N THR A 108 -3.50 -1.04 4.17
CA THR A 108 -2.84 -2.28 3.69
C THR A 108 -3.84 -3.24 3.07
N VAL A 109 -4.90 -3.56 3.79
CA VAL A 109 -5.91 -4.52 3.31
C VAL A 109 -6.54 -4.01 2.01
N PHE A 110 -6.93 -2.74 1.94
CA PHE A 110 -7.56 -2.19 0.74
C PHE A 110 -6.59 -2.08 -0.44
N ALA A 111 -5.32 -1.74 -0.19
CA ALA A 111 -4.29 -1.71 -1.22
C ALA A 111 -3.99 -3.11 -1.80
N VAL A 112 -3.87 -4.12 -0.94
CA VAL A 112 -3.60 -5.50 -1.38
C VAL A 112 -4.80 -6.10 -2.10
N LEU A 113 -6.04 -5.82 -1.65
CA LEU A 113 -7.25 -6.20 -2.38
C LEU A 113 -7.31 -5.54 -3.75
N THR A 114 -6.90 -4.27 -3.86
CA THR A 114 -6.81 -3.57 -5.14
C THR A 114 -5.75 -4.20 -6.04
N ALA A 115 -4.57 -4.48 -5.49
CA ALA A 115 -3.48 -5.13 -6.23
C ALA A 115 -3.87 -6.51 -6.76
N ALA A 116 -4.54 -7.33 -5.95
CA ALA A 116 -4.93 -8.69 -6.31
C ALA A 116 -5.87 -8.77 -7.53
N LEU A 117 -6.53 -7.67 -7.91
CA LEU A 117 -7.34 -7.61 -9.12
C LEU A 117 -6.49 -7.55 -10.41
N PHE A 118 -5.29 -6.95 -10.37
CA PHE A 118 -4.52 -6.66 -11.57
C PHE A 118 -3.97 -7.88 -12.31
N PRO A 119 -3.49 -8.96 -11.66
CA PRO A 119 -3.15 -10.20 -12.35
C PRO A 119 -4.34 -10.76 -13.14
N LEU A 120 -5.56 -10.69 -12.59
CA LEU A 120 -6.78 -11.11 -13.28
C LEU A 120 -7.11 -10.20 -14.46
N ILE A 121 -6.96 -8.88 -14.30
CA ILE A 121 -7.18 -7.87 -15.34
C ILE A 121 -6.17 -8.05 -16.49
N HIS A 122 -4.90 -8.30 -16.15
CA HIS A 122 -3.82 -8.48 -17.12
C HIS A 122 -3.99 -9.72 -18.02
N ILE A 123 -4.63 -10.78 -17.55
CA ILE A 123 -4.97 -11.94 -18.38
C ILE A 123 -5.95 -11.58 -19.51
N GLY A 124 -6.71 -10.49 -19.34
CA GLY A 124 -7.69 -9.98 -20.29
C GLY A 124 -9.02 -10.69 -20.27
N ARG A 125 -9.05 -12.01 -20.16
CA ARG A 125 -10.27 -12.83 -20.06
C ARG A 125 -10.34 -13.50 -18.70
N LEU A 126 -11.18 -12.99 -17.80
CA LEU A 126 -11.22 -13.37 -16.39
C LEU A 126 -11.38 -14.87 -16.15
N TRP A 127 -12.11 -15.61 -16.99
CA TRP A 127 -12.28 -17.05 -16.84
C TRP A 127 -11.02 -17.88 -17.08
N LYS A 128 -9.93 -17.25 -17.57
CA LYS A 128 -8.62 -17.88 -17.73
C LYS A 128 -7.71 -17.72 -16.51
N PHE A 129 -8.25 -17.31 -15.36
CA PHE A 129 -7.48 -17.08 -14.12
C PHE A 129 -6.63 -18.29 -13.69
N TYR A 130 -7.02 -19.50 -14.04
CA TYR A 130 -6.29 -20.73 -13.72
C TYR A 130 -4.91 -20.81 -14.38
N PHE A 131 -4.63 -20.00 -15.39
CA PHE A 131 -3.28 -19.89 -15.95
C PHE A 131 -2.26 -19.27 -14.98
N LEU A 132 -2.73 -18.58 -13.92
CA LEU A 132 -1.87 -18.09 -12.85
C LEU A 132 -1.39 -19.20 -11.90
N ILE A 133 -1.99 -20.38 -11.96
CA ILE A 133 -1.73 -21.50 -11.05
C ILE A 133 -1.13 -22.64 -11.86
N PRO A 134 -0.15 -23.41 -11.31
CA PRO A 134 0.34 -24.61 -11.96
C PRO A 134 -0.80 -25.62 -12.15
N TYR A 135 -1.05 -26.02 -13.36
CA TYR A 135 -2.06 -27.05 -13.67
C TYR A 135 -1.54 -28.02 -14.73
N PRO A 136 -2.01 -29.29 -14.72
CA PRO A 136 -1.72 -30.23 -15.79
C PRO A 136 -2.26 -29.68 -17.12
N ASN A 137 -1.44 -29.70 -18.16
CA ASN A 137 -1.84 -29.23 -19.48
C ASN A 137 -1.97 -30.41 -20.47
N GLN A 138 -2.77 -30.20 -21.50
CA GLN A 138 -3.05 -31.25 -22.52
C GLN A 138 -1.80 -31.64 -23.34
N ARG A 139 -0.76 -30.84 -23.32
CA ARG A 139 0.50 -31.09 -24.03
C ARG A 139 1.49 -31.96 -23.25
N GLY A 140 1.14 -32.36 -22.03
CA GLY A 140 2.02 -33.15 -21.17
C GLY A 140 3.31 -32.44 -20.73
N LEU A 141 3.34 -31.11 -20.86
CA LEU A 141 4.51 -30.32 -20.47
C LEU A 141 4.60 -30.23 -18.94
N TRP A 142 5.85 -30.24 -18.45
CA TRP A 142 6.11 -30.02 -17.03
C TRP A 142 5.63 -28.67 -16.58
N VAL A 143 4.98 -28.64 -15.41
CA VAL A 143 4.57 -27.40 -14.77
C VAL A 143 5.80 -26.66 -14.28
N ASN A 144 5.94 -25.38 -14.62
CA ASN A 144 7.09 -24.56 -14.22
C ASN A 144 6.89 -23.97 -12.84
N PHE A 145 7.50 -24.58 -11.81
CA PHE A 145 7.53 -24.05 -10.46
C PHE A 145 8.71 -23.08 -10.21
N LYS A 146 9.60 -22.88 -11.20
CA LYS A 146 10.77 -21.99 -11.08
C LYS A 146 10.51 -20.56 -11.56
N SER A 147 9.29 -20.26 -11.99
CA SER A 147 8.90 -18.92 -12.43
C SER A 147 8.62 -18.00 -11.23
N PRO A 148 9.25 -16.81 -11.15
CA PRO A 148 8.93 -15.78 -10.15
C PRO A 148 7.45 -15.38 -10.18
N LEU A 149 6.82 -15.33 -11.34
CA LEU A 149 5.39 -15.04 -11.50
C LEU A 149 4.47 -16.00 -10.72
N LEU A 150 4.90 -17.27 -10.62
CA LEU A 150 4.19 -18.23 -9.80
C LEU A 150 4.40 -17.98 -8.31
N TRP A 151 5.63 -17.62 -7.93
CA TRP A 151 5.94 -17.29 -6.54
C TRP A 151 5.16 -16.07 -6.07
N ASP A 152 4.93 -15.10 -6.95
CA ASP A 152 4.08 -13.94 -6.68
C ASP A 152 2.66 -14.32 -6.32
N VAL A 153 2.07 -15.29 -7.03
CA VAL A 153 0.72 -15.77 -6.70
C VAL A 153 0.65 -16.27 -5.26
N PHE A 154 1.63 -17.07 -4.83
CA PHE A 154 1.68 -17.57 -3.45
C PHE A 154 2.01 -16.46 -2.45
N ALA A 155 2.98 -15.61 -2.75
CA ALA A 155 3.41 -14.52 -1.88
C ALA A 155 2.30 -13.51 -1.63
N VAL A 156 1.64 -13.03 -2.70
CA VAL A 156 0.54 -12.04 -2.61
C VAL A 156 -0.66 -12.61 -1.88
N ASN A 157 -1.08 -13.86 -2.18
CA ASN A 157 -2.21 -14.48 -1.49
C ASN A 157 -1.92 -14.73 0.00
N THR A 158 -0.71 -15.17 0.33
CA THR A 158 -0.29 -15.34 1.73
C THR A 158 -0.28 -14.00 2.47
N TYR A 159 0.28 -12.96 1.84
CA TYR A 159 0.31 -11.62 2.42
C TYR A 159 -1.10 -11.04 2.61
N MET A 160 -1.96 -11.19 1.62
CA MET A 160 -3.36 -10.77 1.70
C MET A 160 -4.07 -11.46 2.87
N THR A 161 -3.94 -12.78 2.98
CA THR A 161 -4.56 -13.56 4.05
C THR A 161 -4.09 -13.12 5.42
N ILE A 162 -2.78 -13.03 5.63
CA ILE A 162 -2.20 -12.62 6.93
C ILE A 162 -2.58 -11.18 7.26
N SER A 163 -2.58 -10.26 6.28
CA SER A 163 -2.97 -8.87 6.50
C SER A 163 -4.44 -8.73 6.89
N ILE A 164 -5.35 -9.47 6.25
CA ILE A 164 -6.78 -9.49 6.61
C ILE A 164 -6.97 -10.06 8.00
N VAL A 165 -6.33 -11.19 8.33
CA VAL A 165 -6.44 -11.82 9.65
C VAL A 165 -5.87 -10.90 10.74
N PHE A 166 -4.71 -10.30 10.51
CA PHE A 166 -4.07 -9.39 11.46
C PHE A 166 -4.94 -8.15 11.75
N PHE A 167 -5.44 -7.51 10.69
CA PHE A 167 -6.35 -6.38 10.78
C PHE A 167 -7.64 -6.74 11.53
N PHE A 168 -8.28 -7.87 11.16
CA PHE A 168 -9.51 -8.30 11.79
C PHE A 168 -9.32 -8.65 13.26
N VAL A 169 -8.27 -9.38 13.62
CA VAL A 169 -7.95 -9.71 15.02
C VAL A 169 -7.77 -8.44 15.83
N GLY A 170 -7.05 -7.45 15.30
CA GLY A 170 -6.88 -6.16 15.96
C GLY A 170 -8.20 -5.41 16.16
N LEU A 171 -9.17 -5.55 15.27
CA LEU A 171 -10.49 -4.89 15.36
C LEU A 171 -11.45 -5.52 16.36
N ILE A 172 -11.27 -6.78 16.76
CA ILE A 172 -12.23 -7.50 17.63
C ILE A 172 -12.57 -6.73 18.93
N PRO A 173 -11.59 -6.24 19.72
CA PRO A 173 -11.89 -5.46 20.91
C PRO A 173 -12.58 -4.13 20.60
N ASP A 174 -12.20 -3.48 19.50
CA ASP A 174 -12.78 -2.21 19.08
C ASP A 174 -14.24 -2.39 18.61
N PHE A 175 -14.56 -3.48 17.92
CA PHE A 175 -15.93 -3.83 17.55
C PHE A 175 -16.80 -4.15 18.77
N ALA A 176 -16.24 -4.72 19.83
CA ALA A 176 -16.97 -4.91 21.08
C ALA A 176 -17.35 -3.57 21.73
N ILE A 177 -16.45 -2.58 21.73
CA ILE A 177 -16.73 -1.22 22.19
C ILE A 177 -17.82 -0.57 21.31
N ALA A 178 -17.73 -0.74 19.99
CA ALA A 178 -18.72 -0.21 19.06
C ALA A 178 -20.10 -0.87 19.23
N ARG A 179 -20.15 -2.19 19.46
CA ARG A 179 -21.38 -2.94 19.80
C ARG A 179 -22.11 -2.34 20.99
N ASP A 180 -21.35 -2.04 22.07
CA ASP A 180 -21.93 -1.59 23.34
C ASP A 180 -22.43 -0.13 23.26
N ARG A 181 -22.01 0.62 22.22
CA ARG A 181 -22.36 2.04 22.00
C ARG A 181 -23.28 2.30 20.83
N THR A 182 -23.73 1.25 20.12
CA THR A 182 -24.62 1.37 18.97
C THR A 182 -25.93 0.61 19.18
N THR A 183 -26.94 0.91 18.35
CA THR A 183 -28.26 0.30 18.38
C THR A 183 -28.67 -0.22 16.99
N GLY A 184 -29.73 -1.01 16.93
CA GLY A 184 -30.31 -1.49 15.67
C GLY A 184 -29.36 -2.38 14.87
N ILE A 185 -29.38 -2.25 13.55
CA ILE A 185 -28.59 -3.07 12.62
C ILE A 185 -27.08 -2.98 12.89
N ARG A 186 -26.59 -1.79 13.25
CA ARG A 186 -25.17 -1.61 13.57
C ARG A 186 -24.74 -2.46 14.76
N LYS A 187 -25.54 -2.48 15.81
CA LYS A 187 -25.29 -3.34 17.00
C LYS A 187 -25.23 -4.81 16.60
N PHE A 188 -26.15 -5.27 15.76
CA PHE A 188 -26.18 -6.65 15.27
C PHE A 188 -24.88 -6.99 14.49
N ILE A 189 -24.46 -6.14 13.55
CA ILE A 189 -23.24 -6.33 12.78
C ILE A 189 -22.01 -6.39 13.71
N TYR A 190 -21.85 -5.42 14.62
CA TYR A 190 -20.72 -5.41 15.55
C TYR A 190 -20.75 -6.58 16.54
N THR A 191 -21.92 -7.12 16.88
CA THR A 191 -22.03 -8.32 17.72
C THR A 191 -21.41 -9.53 17.02
N ILE A 192 -21.67 -9.69 15.71
CA ILE A 192 -21.07 -10.76 14.91
C ILE A 192 -19.56 -10.54 14.79
N LEU A 193 -19.13 -9.32 14.41
CA LEU A 193 -17.73 -9.01 14.19
C LEU A 193 -16.87 -9.06 15.46
N ALA A 194 -17.45 -8.80 16.63
CA ALA A 194 -16.77 -8.91 17.91
C ALA A 194 -16.54 -10.36 18.38
N LEU A 195 -17.05 -11.38 17.69
CA LEU A 195 -16.85 -12.81 17.97
C LEU A 195 -17.04 -13.18 19.46
N GLY A 196 -18.03 -12.60 20.12
CA GLY A 196 -18.31 -12.88 21.55
C GLY A 196 -17.30 -12.27 22.52
N TRP A 197 -16.53 -11.25 22.10
CA TRP A 197 -15.59 -10.56 22.97
C TRP A 197 -16.30 -9.89 24.17
N GLN A 198 -15.81 -10.19 25.38
CA GLN A 198 -16.32 -9.69 26.67
C GLN A 198 -15.26 -8.94 27.48
N GLY A 199 -14.03 -8.84 27.00
CA GLY A 199 -12.93 -8.18 27.72
C GLY A 199 -12.39 -8.95 28.93
N LYS A 200 -12.65 -10.27 29.05
CA LYS A 200 -12.15 -11.10 30.14
C LYS A 200 -10.62 -11.21 30.08
N SER A 201 -9.96 -11.36 31.23
CA SER A 201 -8.49 -11.46 31.33
C SER A 201 -7.91 -12.58 30.47
N GLY A 202 -8.60 -13.71 30.35
CA GLY A 202 -8.20 -14.82 29.46
C GLY A 202 -8.26 -14.44 27.98
N GLN A 203 -9.29 -13.68 27.56
CA GLN A 203 -9.41 -13.20 26.19
C GLN A 203 -8.30 -12.19 25.87
N TRP A 204 -7.96 -11.28 26.78
CA TRP A 204 -6.83 -10.36 26.60
C TRP A 204 -5.49 -11.08 26.47
N LYS A 205 -5.23 -12.08 27.34
CA LYS A 205 -3.99 -12.88 27.21
C LYS A 205 -3.91 -13.59 25.88
N ALA A 206 -5.00 -14.20 25.41
CA ALA A 206 -5.05 -14.86 24.12
C ALA A 206 -4.85 -13.88 22.97
N HIS A 207 -5.55 -12.74 23.00
CA HIS A 207 -5.45 -11.68 21.98
C HIS A 207 -4.02 -11.14 21.83
N ASN A 208 -3.40 -10.72 22.94
CA ASN A 208 -2.05 -10.18 22.94
C ASN A 208 -1.03 -11.21 22.43
N ARG A 209 -1.19 -12.50 22.77
CA ARG A 209 -0.38 -13.58 22.23
C ARG A 209 -0.58 -13.74 20.73
N THR A 210 -1.83 -13.72 20.25
CA THR A 210 -2.17 -13.83 18.84
C THR A 210 -1.60 -12.66 18.04
N VAL A 211 -1.77 -11.43 18.52
CA VAL A 211 -1.20 -10.22 17.87
C VAL A 211 0.33 -10.33 17.80
N LEU A 212 0.99 -10.79 18.86
CA LEU A 212 2.43 -10.97 18.87
C LEU A 212 2.90 -12.00 17.82
N HIS A 213 2.23 -13.17 17.74
CA HIS A 213 2.56 -14.18 16.75
C HIS A 213 2.30 -13.71 15.31
N LEU A 214 1.16 -13.03 15.08
CA LEU A 214 0.84 -12.47 13.77
C LEU A 214 1.83 -11.36 13.38
N SER A 215 2.25 -10.50 14.30
CA SER A 215 3.28 -9.50 14.04
C SER A 215 4.63 -10.15 13.70
N GLY A 216 5.01 -11.20 14.45
CA GLY A 216 6.22 -11.97 14.17
C GLY A 216 6.20 -12.67 12.81
N LEU A 217 5.02 -13.12 12.35
CA LEU A 217 4.82 -13.72 11.03
C LEU A 217 4.75 -12.68 9.91
N ALA A 218 4.04 -11.58 10.14
CA ALA A 218 3.85 -10.52 9.15
C ALA A 218 5.16 -9.79 8.81
N THR A 219 6.07 -9.66 9.76
CA THR A 219 7.35 -8.95 9.58
C THR A 219 8.23 -9.55 8.48
N PRO A 220 8.65 -10.83 8.52
CA PRO A 220 9.44 -11.41 7.43
C PRO A 220 8.60 -11.52 6.14
N LEU A 221 7.28 -11.71 6.26
CA LEU A 221 6.40 -11.85 5.11
C LEU A 221 6.34 -10.55 4.30
N VAL A 222 6.21 -9.39 4.93
CA VAL A 222 6.18 -8.11 4.23
C VAL A 222 7.47 -7.84 3.46
N LEU A 223 8.62 -8.21 4.03
CA LEU A 223 9.91 -8.07 3.35
C LEU A 223 10.03 -9.05 2.18
N SER A 224 9.64 -10.32 2.39
CA SER A 224 9.76 -11.35 1.36
C SER A 224 8.82 -11.13 0.18
N VAL A 225 7.59 -10.71 0.39
CA VAL A 225 6.62 -10.51 -0.71
C VAL A 225 7.14 -9.48 -1.70
N HIS A 226 7.63 -8.33 -1.24
CA HIS A 226 8.12 -7.31 -2.16
C HIS A 226 9.47 -7.69 -2.80
N SER A 227 10.26 -8.49 -2.11
CA SER A 227 11.45 -9.10 -2.71
C SER A 227 11.06 -10.08 -3.84
N VAL A 228 10.04 -10.91 -3.64
CA VAL A 228 9.55 -11.85 -4.68
C VAL A 228 9.02 -11.09 -5.88
N VAL A 229 8.18 -10.06 -5.69
CA VAL A 229 7.71 -9.18 -6.78
C VAL A 229 8.88 -8.54 -7.55
N SER A 230 9.97 -8.19 -6.86
CA SER A 230 11.15 -7.63 -7.52
C SER A 230 11.89 -8.65 -8.39
N TRP A 231 11.79 -9.93 -8.06
CA TRP A 231 12.44 -11.01 -8.82
C TRP A 231 11.77 -11.26 -10.18
N ASP A 232 10.53 -10.84 -10.39
CA ASP A 232 9.92 -10.85 -11.71
C ASP A 232 10.76 -10.06 -12.74
N PHE A 233 11.49 -9.08 -12.25
CA PHE A 233 12.41 -8.26 -13.05
C PHE A 233 13.87 -8.73 -12.89
N ALA A 234 14.37 -8.83 -11.67
CA ALA A 234 15.77 -9.11 -11.36
C ALA A 234 16.28 -10.46 -11.90
N MET A 235 15.39 -11.44 -12.05
CA MET A 235 15.74 -12.77 -12.59
C MET A 235 15.55 -12.88 -14.11
N SER A 236 15.20 -11.78 -14.80
CA SER A 236 15.09 -11.73 -16.24
C SER A 236 16.43 -11.33 -16.87
N ILE A 237 16.53 -11.52 -18.20
CA ILE A 237 17.69 -11.08 -18.99
C ILE A 237 17.52 -9.70 -19.62
N VAL A 238 16.38 -9.05 -19.41
CA VAL A 238 16.07 -7.75 -20.03
C VAL A 238 17.04 -6.68 -19.54
N PRO A 239 17.61 -5.85 -20.44
CA PRO A 239 18.52 -4.78 -20.05
C PRO A 239 17.86 -3.81 -19.07
N GLY A 240 18.54 -3.52 -17.96
CA GLY A 240 18.03 -2.67 -16.89
C GLY A 240 17.06 -3.34 -15.92
N TRP A 241 16.74 -4.63 -16.08
CA TRP A 241 16.03 -5.44 -15.09
C TRP A 241 16.97 -6.34 -14.30
N HIS A 242 17.99 -6.86 -14.94
CA HIS A 242 18.95 -7.80 -14.36
C HIS A 242 19.84 -7.13 -13.31
N ALA A 243 19.29 -6.89 -12.11
CA ALA A 243 19.99 -6.20 -11.03
C ALA A 243 19.70 -6.82 -9.67
N THR A 244 20.76 -7.14 -8.92
CA THR A 244 20.67 -7.74 -7.56
C THR A 244 20.11 -6.77 -6.52
N ILE A 245 20.23 -5.46 -6.75
CA ILE A 245 19.75 -4.42 -5.84
C ILE A 245 18.22 -4.33 -5.80
N PHE A 246 17.50 -4.94 -6.73
CA PHE A 246 16.06 -4.81 -6.83
C PHE A 246 15.31 -5.24 -5.58
N ALA A 247 15.69 -6.34 -4.93
CA ALA A 247 14.99 -6.83 -3.76
C ALA A 247 15.01 -5.82 -2.59
N PRO A 248 16.15 -5.35 -2.06
CA PRO A 248 16.17 -4.34 -1.00
C PRO A 248 15.63 -2.99 -1.46
N TYR A 249 15.84 -2.61 -2.71
CA TYR A 249 15.37 -1.38 -3.30
C TYR A 249 13.83 -1.33 -3.36
N PHE A 250 13.19 -2.39 -3.87
CA PHE A 250 11.74 -2.47 -3.94
C PHE A 250 11.08 -2.42 -2.56
N VAL A 251 11.68 -3.07 -1.56
CA VAL A 251 11.21 -2.99 -0.16
C VAL A 251 11.31 -1.58 0.37
N ALA A 252 12.44 -0.89 0.18
CA ALA A 252 12.61 0.50 0.63
C ALA A 252 11.62 1.44 -0.07
N GLY A 253 11.42 1.30 -1.38
CA GLY A 253 10.45 2.06 -2.14
C GLY A 253 9.01 1.81 -1.70
N ALA A 254 8.65 0.57 -1.37
CA ALA A 254 7.35 0.23 -0.83
C ALA A 254 7.08 0.91 0.52
N VAL A 255 8.06 0.90 1.41
CA VAL A 255 7.98 1.61 2.69
C VAL A 255 7.82 3.12 2.46
N PHE A 256 8.64 3.69 1.59
CA PHE A 256 8.64 5.10 1.24
C PHE A 256 7.28 5.57 0.70
N GLY A 257 6.77 4.93 -0.35
CA GLY A 257 5.47 5.26 -0.95
C GLY A 257 4.30 5.01 0.00
N GLY A 258 4.36 3.92 0.77
CA GLY A 258 3.32 3.58 1.71
C GLY A 258 3.22 4.57 2.89
N PHE A 259 4.33 5.05 3.47
CA PHE A 259 4.28 6.12 4.48
C PHE A 259 3.71 7.42 3.89
N ALA A 260 4.08 7.75 2.65
CA ALA A 260 3.51 8.90 1.95
C ALA A 260 1.99 8.75 1.76
N MET A 261 1.50 7.56 1.40
CA MET A 261 0.06 7.30 1.25
C MET A 261 -0.67 7.38 2.59
N VAL A 262 -0.09 6.84 3.68
CA VAL A 262 -0.67 7.00 5.03
C VAL A 262 -0.85 8.47 5.36
N MET A 263 0.13 9.32 5.08
CA MET A 263 0.03 10.76 5.34
C MET A 263 -1.02 11.44 4.46
N VAL A 264 -1.12 11.09 3.18
CA VAL A 264 -2.15 11.62 2.25
C VAL A 264 -3.55 11.30 2.75
N VAL A 265 -3.76 10.13 3.34
CA VAL A 265 -5.05 9.70 3.87
C VAL A 265 -5.31 10.30 5.25
N MET A 266 -4.32 10.27 6.15
CA MET A 266 -4.52 10.62 7.56
C MET A 266 -4.56 12.12 7.83
N ILE A 267 -3.86 12.95 7.07
CA ILE A 267 -3.87 14.41 7.27
C ILE A 267 -5.27 15.00 7.08
N PRO A 268 -6.01 14.68 5.99
CA PRO A 268 -7.39 15.14 5.85
C PRO A 268 -8.32 14.58 6.92
N VAL A 269 -8.21 13.30 7.24
CA VAL A 269 -9.04 12.65 8.26
C VAL A 269 -8.85 13.30 9.62
N ARG A 270 -7.58 13.52 10.03
CA ARG A 270 -7.24 14.22 11.28
C ARG A 270 -7.98 15.54 11.40
N ARG A 271 -7.97 16.36 10.34
CA ARG A 271 -8.57 17.70 10.33
C ARG A 271 -10.10 17.67 10.26
N ILE A 272 -10.66 16.80 9.40
CA ILE A 272 -12.12 16.75 9.18
C ILE A 272 -12.86 16.23 10.42
N TYR A 273 -12.26 15.31 11.15
CA TYR A 273 -12.89 14.68 12.30
C TYR A 273 -12.41 15.23 13.66
N GLY A 274 -11.49 16.20 13.69
CA GLY A 274 -11.00 16.82 14.92
C GLY A 274 -10.15 15.84 15.74
N LEU A 275 -9.28 15.07 15.12
CA LEU A 275 -8.48 14.02 15.78
C LEU A 275 -7.04 14.49 16.07
N GLU A 276 -6.82 15.81 16.17
CA GLU A 276 -5.50 16.40 16.37
C GLU A 276 -4.85 16.00 17.71
N GLU A 277 -5.66 15.75 18.75
CA GLU A 277 -5.18 15.30 20.06
C GLU A 277 -4.63 13.87 20.02
N TYR A 278 -5.13 13.02 19.10
CA TYR A 278 -4.70 11.62 18.97
C TYR A 278 -3.60 11.47 17.92
N ILE A 279 -3.75 12.13 16.78
CA ILE A 279 -2.76 12.14 15.69
C ILE A 279 -2.03 13.48 15.75
N THR A 280 -1.06 13.58 16.66
CA THR A 280 -0.34 14.82 16.92
C THR A 280 0.72 15.13 15.83
N ASP A 281 1.26 16.33 15.86
CA ASP A 281 2.36 16.74 14.96
C ASP A 281 3.60 15.86 15.14
N TYR A 282 3.81 15.30 16.34
CA TYR A 282 4.88 14.36 16.62
C TYR A 282 4.78 13.07 15.78
N HIS A 283 3.56 12.55 15.57
CA HIS A 283 3.34 11.39 14.70
C HIS A 283 3.68 11.71 13.25
N LEU A 284 3.23 12.87 12.76
CA LEU A 284 3.51 13.32 11.39
C LEU A 284 5.00 13.59 11.17
N GLU A 285 5.68 14.19 12.15
CA GLU A 285 7.12 14.42 12.10
C GLU A 285 7.91 13.10 12.06
N ASN A 286 7.55 12.11 12.85
CA ASN A 286 8.21 10.81 12.81
C ASN A 286 8.00 10.09 11.47
N MET A 287 6.79 10.09 10.91
CA MET A 287 6.55 9.57 9.57
C MET A 287 7.38 10.31 8.51
N SER A 288 7.51 11.62 8.61
CA SER A 288 8.34 12.42 7.70
C SER A 288 9.82 12.05 7.76
N ARG A 289 10.33 11.69 8.95
CA ARG A 289 11.72 11.20 9.13
C ARG A 289 11.91 9.85 8.43
N PHE A 290 10.92 8.94 8.52
CA PHE A 290 10.95 7.67 7.78
C PHE A 290 10.90 7.89 6.27
N ILE A 291 10.07 8.82 5.79
CA ILE A 291 10.01 9.22 4.39
C ILE A 291 11.38 9.72 3.92
N LEU A 292 12.01 10.63 4.66
CA LEU A 292 13.34 11.14 4.34
C LEU A 292 14.39 10.03 4.30
N PHE A 293 14.40 9.14 5.30
CA PHE A 293 15.34 8.03 5.38
C PHE A 293 15.20 7.07 4.18
N THR A 294 13.97 6.64 3.89
CA THR A 294 13.72 5.70 2.79
C THR A 294 13.89 6.35 1.41
N SER A 295 13.62 7.65 1.26
CA SER A 295 13.95 8.41 0.05
C SER A 295 15.45 8.38 -0.25
N ASN A 296 16.31 8.53 0.76
CA ASN A 296 17.76 8.44 0.57
C ASN A 296 18.19 7.03 0.11
N ILE A 297 17.55 5.98 0.64
CA ILE A 297 17.82 4.60 0.17
C ILE A 297 17.39 4.43 -1.28
N CYS A 298 16.21 4.94 -1.67
CA CYS A 298 15.75 4.88 -3.06
C CYS A 298 16.69 5.67 -3.98
N GLY A 299 17.09 6.88 -3.56
CA GLY A 299 18.04 7.70 -4.32
C GLY A 299 19.39 7.03 -4.50
N TYR A 300 19.90 6.36 -3.47
CA TYR A 300 21.09 5.53 -3.55
C TYR A 300 20.89 4.38 -4.57
N ALA A 301 19.75 3.68 -4.51
CA ALA A 301 19.48 2.59 -5.44
C ALA A 301 19.45 3.07 -6.90
N TYR A 302 18.77 4.19 -7.19
CA TYR A 302 18.78 4.78 -8.54
C TYR A 302 20.19 5.13 -9.01
N ALA A 303 20.99 5.76 -8.14
CA ALA A 303 22.37 6.09 -8.48
C ALA A 303 23.21 4.84 -8.77
N MET A 304 22.99 3.76 -7.99
CA MET A 304 23.70 2.49 -8.18
C MET A 304 23.27 1.79 -9.47
N GLU A 305 21.99 1.83 -9.87
CA GLU A 305 21.55 1.29 -11.16
C GLU A 305 22.27 1.98 -12.32
N TYR A 306 22.31 3.32 -12.35
CA TYR A 306 23.05 4.07 -13.36
C TYR A 306 24.55 3.82 -13.31
N PHE A 307 25.13 3.73 -12.11
CA PHE A 307 26.55 3.43 -11.93
C PHE A 307 26.90 2.05 -12.45
N ILE A 308 26.13 1.02 -12.12
CA ILE A 308 26.37 -0.36 -12.57
C ILE A 308 26.22 -0.47 -14.09
N ALA A 309 25.21 0.16 -14.69
CA ALA A 309 25.04 0.19 -16.14
C ALA A 309 26.25 0.83 -16.84
N TRP A 310 26.79 1.92 -16.29
CA TRP A 310 27.99 2.56 -16.81
C TRP A 310 29.24 1.71 -16.57
N TYR A 311 29.43 1.18 -15.35
CA TYR A 311 30.64 0.43 -14.96
C TYR A 311 30.76 -0.92 -15.67
N SER A 312 29.63 -1.59 -15.94
CA SER A 312 29.62 -2.90 -16.60
C SER A 312 30.20 -2.86 -18.03
N GLY A 313 30.14 -1.69 -18.69
CA GLY A 313 30.56 -1.54 -20.07
C GLY A 313 29.65 -2.23 -21.09
N VAL A 314 28.50 -2.77 -20.65
CA VAL A 314 27.52 -3.42 -21.53
C VAL A 314 26.75 -2.35 -22.30
N GLU A 315 26.97 -2.29 -23.62
CA GLU A 315 26.43 -1.26 -24.52
C GLU A 315 24.89 -1.19 -24.45
N PHE A 316 24.22 -2.33 -24.38
CA PHE A 316 22.75 -2.40 -24.32
C PHE A 316 22.21 -1.79 -23.02
N GLU A 317 22.87 -2.03 -21.89
CA GLU A 317 22.47 -1.44 -20.61
C GLU A 317 22.74 0.06 -20.58
N GLN A 318 23.94 0.48 -21.01
CA GLN A 318 24.27 1.90 -21.09
C GLN A 318 23.28 2.65 -21.99
N THR A 319 22.95 2.10 -23.14
CA THR A 319 21.94 2.67 -24.04
C THR A 319 20.57 2.73 -23.43
N SER A 320 20.14 1.66 -22.77
CA SER A 320 18.83 1.63 -22.07
C SER A 320 18.73 2.71 -21.01
N PHE A 321 19.75 2.86 -20.14
CA PHE A 321 19.76 3.88 -19.08
C PHE A 321 19.88 5.30 -19.61
N TRP A 322 20.66 5.51 -20.68
CA TRP A 322 20.73 6.79 -21.36
C TRP A 322 19.35 7.20 -21.93
N LEU A 323 18.67 6.27 -22.60
CA LEU A 323 17.36 6.51 -23.18
C LEU A 323 16.25 6.65 -22.12
N ARG A 324 16.41 6.09 -20.92
CA ARG A 324 15.52 6.39 -19.78
C ARG A 324 15.61 7.87 -19.43
N ALA A 325 16.81 8.43 -19.30
CA ALA A 325 17.02 9.80 -18.85
C ALA A 325 16.74 10.85 -19.93
N PHE A 326 17.04 10.55 -21.22
CA PHE A 326 17.05 11.53 -22.32
C PHE A 326 16.25 11.08 -23.56
N GLY A 327 15.71 9.87 -23.55
CA GLY A 327 14.92 9.31 -24.65
C GLY A 327 13.42 9.63 -24.53
N PRO A 328 12.56 8.90 -25.23
CA PRO A 328 11.12 9.19 -25.31
C PRO A 328 10.37 9.24 -23.99
N TYR A 329 10.87 8.56 -22.95
CA TYR A 329 10.26 8.48 -21.62
C TYR A 329 10.93 9.38 -20.58
N TRP A 330 11.73 10.36 -20.99
CA TRP A 330 12.50 11.23 -20.09
C TRP A 330 11.62 11.93 -19.03
N ILE A 331 10.41 12.35 -19.40
CA ILE A 331 9.48 12.99 -18.45
C ILE A 331 9.18 12.07 -17.28
N SER A 332 8.88 10.80 -17.53
CA SER A 332 8.59 9.80 -16.49
C SER A 332 9.77 9.60 -15.56
N THR A 333 10.98 9.52 -16.12
CA THR A 333 12.23 9.37 -15.36
C THR A 333 12.51 10.60 -14.47
N TRP A 334 12.37 11.80 -15.01
CA TRP A 334 12.60 13.00 -14.22
C TRP A 334 11.51 13.25 -13.18
N CYS A 335 10.25 12.91 -13.47
CA CYS A 335 9.20 12.89 -12.44
C CYS A 335 9.55 11.95 -11.28
N MET A 336 10.02 10.73 -11.59
CA MET A 336 10.52 9.79 -10.59
C MET A 336 11.64 10.40 -9.74
N ILE A 337 12.69 10.94 -10.35
CA ILE A 337 13.84 11.51 -9.65
C ILE A 337 13.44 12.72 -8.80
N VAL A 338 12.69 13.64 -9.36
CA VAL A 338 12.30 14.89 -8.67
C VAL A 338 11.42 14.58 -7.47
N PHE A 339 10.39 13.74 -7.64
CA PHE A 339 9.41 13.50 -6.57
C PHE A 339 9.90 12.50 -5.52
N ASN A 340 10.74 11.53 -5.88
CA ASN A 340 11.21 10.52 -4.94
C ASN A 340 12.56 10.84 -4.30
N VAL A 341 13.41 11.66 -4.93
CA VAL A 341 14.75 11.96 -4.43
C VAL A 341 14.89 13.43 -4.06
N ILE A 342 14.60 14.36 -4.98
CA ILE A 342 14.89 15.79 -4.77
C ILE A 342 13.91 16.42 -3.77
N PHE A 343 12.61 16.27 -3.97
CA PHE A 343 11.59 16.86 -3.11
C PHE A 343 11.66 16.41 -1.65
N PRO A 344 11.86 15.12 -1.33
CA PRO A 344 11.99 14.67 0.04
C PRO A 344 13.19 15.26 0.79
N GLN A 345 14.24 15.72 0.10
CA GLN A 345 15.37 16.40 0.78
C GLN A 345 14.95 17.70 1.49
N LEU A 346 13.84 18.30 1.10
CA LEU A 346 13.27 19.44 1.80
C LEU A 346 12.88 19.11 3.25
N LEU A 347 12.67 17.84 3.57
CA LEU A 347 12.37 17.36 4.93
C LEU A 347 13.57 17.44 5.90
N TRP A 348 14.79 17.71 5.44
CA TRP A 348 15.90 18.07 6.32
C TRP A 348 15.61 19.34 7.12
N PHE A 349 14.87 20.29 6.54
CA PHE A 349 14.49 21.51 7.22
C PHE A 349 13.30 21.28 8.15
N LYS A 350 13.51 21.46 9.48
CA LYS A 350 12.47 21.25 10.49
C LYS A 350 11.18 22.04 10.19
N LYS A 351 11.30 23.28 9.71
CA LYS A 351 10.15 24.13 9.37
C LYS A 351 9.23 23.51 8.30
N LEU A 352 9.79 22.79 7.32
CA LEU A 352 9.03 22.11 6.28
C LEU A 352 8.50 20.75 6.77
N ARG A 353 9.32 20.04 7.54
CA ARG A 353 8.96 18.74 8.13
C ARG A 353 7.81 18.81 9.12
N THR A 354 7.56 19.96 9.74
CA THR A 354 6.44 20.21 10.66
C THR A 354 5.29 20.99 10.02
N ASN A 355 5.38 21.36 8.76
CA ASN A 355 4.32 22.07 8.03
C ASN A 355 3.34 21.07 7.39
N ILE A 356 2.18 20.91 8.01
CA ILE A 356 1.19 19.89 7.61
C ILE A 356 0.67 20.05 6.17
N PRO A 357 0.26 21.25 5.69
CA PRO A 357 -0.11 21.44 4.29
C PRO A 357 1.02 21.08 3.32
N PHE A 358 2.25 21.47 3.64
CA PHE A 358 3.40 21.10 2.82
C PHE A 358 3.61 19.57 2.78
N LEU A 359 3.51 18.91 3.94
CA LEU A 359 3.64 17.45 4.02
C LEU A 359 2.58 16.73 3.18
N PHE A 360 1.35 17.20 3.20
CA PHE A 360 0.28 16.61 2.38
C PHE A 360 0.62 16.70 0.88
N VAL A 361 1.01 17.88 0.41
CA VAL A 361 1.38 18.12 -0.99
C VAL A 361 2.61 17.30 -1.38
N LEU A 362 3.64 17.31 -0.53
CA LEU A 362 4.85 16.52 -0.76
C LEU A 362 4.54 15.02 -0.89
N CYS A 363 3.77 14.46 0.04
CA CYS A 363 3.41 13.05 0.04
C CYS A 363 2.53 12.66 -1.16
N PHE A 364 1.67 13.58 -1.62
CA PHE A 364 0.90 13.37 -2.84
C PHE A 364 1.83 13.23 -4.07
N PHE A 365 2.81 14.12 -4.21
CA PHE A 365 3.79 14.03 -5.30
C PHE A 365 4.71 12.80 -5.18
N ILE A 366 5.08 12.40 -3.97
CA ILE A 366 5.83 11.15 -3.75
C ILE A 366 5.06 9.95 -4.32
N ASN A 367 3.75 9.84 -4.07
CA ASN A 367 2.96 8.75 -4.61
C ASN A 367 2.91 8.76 -6.16
N ILE A 368 2.85 9.93 -6.77
CA ILE A 368 2.98 10.07 -8.23
C ILE A 368 4.38 9.60 -8.68
N GLY A 369 5.43 10.03 -8.01
CA GLY A 369 6.80 9.61 -8.30
C GLY A 369 7.00 8.11 -8.17
N MET A 370 6.39 7.47 -7.16
CA MET A 370 6.45 6.02 -6.95
C MET A 370 5.70 5.24 -8.05
N TRP A 371 4.61 5.77 -8.57
CA TRP A 371 3.95 5.18 -9.72
C TRP A 371 4.82 5.31 -10.98
N PHE A 372 5.44 6.47 -11.22
CA PHE A 372 6.38 6.66 -12.32
C PHE A 372 7.64 5.81 -12.19
N GLU A 373 8.11 5.54 -10.98
CA GLU A 373 9.22 4.60 -10.75
C GLU A 373 8.90 3.23 -11.34
N ARG A 374 7.72 2.67 -11.04
CA ARG A 374 7.30 1.38 -11.58
C ARG A 374 7.12 1.45 -13.10
N TYR A 375 6.60 2.57 -13.60
CA TYR A 375 6.49 2.83 -15.03
C TYR A 375 7.88 2.83 -15.72
N VAL A 376 8.84 3.53 -15.16
CA VAL A 376 10.21 3.61 -15.70
C VAL A 376 10.87 2.23 -15.67
N ILE A 377 10.81 1.49 -14.57
CA ILE A 377 11.42 0.16 -14.48
C ILE A 377 10.83 -0.78 -15.54
N ILE A 378 9.51 -0.83 -15.66
CA ILE A 378 8.84 -1.85 -16.47
C ILE A 378 8.85 -1.46 -17.96
N ILE A 379 8.32 -0.31 -18.29
CA ILE A 379 8.02 0.05 -19.67
C ILE A 379 9.27 0.48 -20.43
N THR A 380 10.15 1.26 -19.79
CA THR A 380 11.35 1.74 -20.51
C THR A 380 12.31 0.60 -20.86
N SER A 381 12.43 -0.39 -19.97
CA SER A 381 13.28 -1.56 -20.24
C SER A 381 12.70 -2.44 -21.35
N LEU A 382 11.42 -2.78 -21.29
CA LEU A 382 10.77 -3.59 -22.32
C LEU A 382 10.76 -2.90 -23.68
N SER A 383 10.66 -1.57 -23.73
CA SER A 383 10.66 -0.82 -24.98
C SER A 383 12.02 -0.78 -25.67
N ARG A 384 13.09 -1.23 -25.01
CA ARG A 384 14.49 -1.14 -25.45
C ARG A 384 15.25 -2.44 -25.17
N GLU A 385 14.77 -3.53 -25.74
CA GLU A 385 15.41 -4.84 -25.66
C GLU A 385 16.69 -4.91 -26.48
N PHE A 386 17.34 -6.08 -26.49
CA PHE A 386 18.60 -6.34 -27.19
C PHE A 386 18.55 -6.14 -28.71
N ILE A 387 17.36 -6.23 -29.31
CA ILE A 387 17.21 -6.12 -30.78
C ILE A 387 16.67 -4.72 -31.10
N PRO A 388 17.52 -3.77 -31.60
CA PRO A 388 17.07 -2.42 -31.90
C PRO A 388 15.92 -2.33 -32.92
N ALA A 389 15.86 -3.27 -33.85
CA ALA A 389 14.78 -3.34 -34.83
C ALA A 389 13.41 -3.69 -34.22
N ALA A 390 13.40 -4.27 -33.01
CA ALA A 390 12.18 -4.58 -32.27
C ALA A 390 11.77 -3.45 -31.32
N TRP A 391 12.53 -2.37 -31.16
CA TRP A 391 12.22 -1.27 -30.27
C TRP A 391 10.87 -0.63 -30.61
N GLY A 392 10.07 -0.37 -29.60
CA GLY A 392 8.74 0.21 -29.79
C GLY A 392 8.46 1.31 -28.76
N LEU A 393 7.45 2.12 -29.05
CA LEU A 393 6.91 3.11 -28.14
C LEU A 393 5.56 2.61 -27.62
N TYR A 394 5.43 2.59 -26.30
CA TYR A 394 4.16 2.30 -25.65
C TYR A 394 3.49 3.61 -25.26
N ILE A 395 2.21 3.71 -25.57
CA ILE A 395 1.32 4.80 -25.14
C ILE A 395 0.11 4.17 -24.47
N PRO A 396 -0.22 4.55 -23.20
CA PRO A 396 -1.37 4.03 -22.50
C PRO A 396 -2.66 4.29 -23.28
N SER A 397 -3.51 3.28 -23.39
CA SER A 397 -4.85 3.43 -23.97
C SER A 397 -5.81 4.07 -22.99
N LEU A 398 -6.94 4.59 -23.47
CA LEU A 398 -8.02 5.11 -22.61
C LEU A 398 -8.59 4.01 -21.70
N ALA A 399 -8.60 2.76 -22.13
CA ALA A 399 -9.03 1.63 -21.32
C ALA A 399 -8.11 1.42 -20.12
N GLU A 400 -6.80 1.47 -20.31
CA GLU A 400 -5.82 1.35 -19.24
C GLU A 400 -5.89 2.52 -18.26
N LEU A 401 -6.06 3.75 -18.76
CA LEU A 401 -6.24 4.93 -17.90
C LEU A 401 -7.56 4.87 -17.11
N SER A 402 -8.62 4.34 -17.70
CA SER A 402 -9.88 4.10 -17.01
C SER A 402 -9.73 3.11 -15.85
N VAL A 403 -9.01 2.01 -16.06
CA VAL A 403 -8.76 1.00 -15.02
C VAL A 403 -7.81 1.55 -13.95
N LEU A 404 -6.80 2.31 -14.34
CA LEU A 404 -5.89 3.00 -13.41
C LEU A 404 -6.66 3.92 -12.47
N THR A 405 -7.44 4.86 -13.02
CA THR A 405 -8.26 5.79 -12.22
C THR A 405 -9.29 5.05 -11.38
N GLY A 406 -9.92 4.01 -11.94
CA GLY A 406 -10.83 3.13 -11.23
C GLY A 406 -10.22 2.44 -10.03
N SER A 407 -8.95 2.07 -10.07
CA SER A 407 -8.25 1.46 -8.93
C SER A 407 -8.10 2.42 -7.74
N PHE A 408 -7.81 3.69 -8.00
CA PHE A 408 -7.82 4.72 -6.95
C PHE A 408 -9.21 4.99 -6.40
N CYS A 409 -10.23 4.96 -7.24
CA CYS A 409 -11.63 5.07 -6.83
C CYS A 409 -12.05 3.86 -5.97
N TRP A 410 -11.64 2.65 -6.34
CA TRP A 410 -11.90 1.42 -5.60
C TRP A 410 -11.26 1.45 -4.19
N PHE A 411 -10.00 1.82 -4.10
CA PHE A 411 -9.32 2.01 -2.83
C PHE A 411 -10.00 3.08 -1.96
N SER A 412 -10.31 4.24 -2.56
CA SER A 412 -10.96 5.36 -1.88
C SER A 412 -12.36 4.99 -1.39
N MET A 413 -13.13 4.24 -2.17
CA MET A 413 -14.44 3.72 -1.80
C MET A 413 -14.35 2.88 -0.52
N PHE A 414 -13.44 1.90 -0.47
CA PHE A 414 -13.28 1.08 0.74
C PHE A 414 -12.85 1.91 1.95
N PHE A 415 -11.94 2.85 1.75
CA PHE A 415 -11.49 3.70 2.84
C PHE A 415 -12.61 4.60 3.37
N LEU A 416 -13.40 5.22 2.50
CA LEU A 416 -14.58 6.03 2.86
C LEU A 416 -15.63 5.19 3.58
N LEU A 417 -15.89 3.97 3.14
CA LEU A 417 -16.80 3.04 3.81
C LEU A 417 -16.27 2.64 5.20
N PHE A 418 -14.97 2.39 5.31
CA PHE A 418 -14.34 2.05 6.58
C PHE A 418 -14.42 3.20 7.59
N LEU A 419 -14.29 4.46 7.17
CA LEU A 419 -14.48 5.63 8.04
C LEU A 419 -15.85 5.65 8.74
N LYS A 420 -16.87 5.04 8.15
CA LYS A 420 -18.23 4.95 8.70
C LYS A 420 -18.60 3.57 9.27
N GLY A 421 -17.81 2.57 8.94
CA GLY A 421 -18.05 1.17 9.34
C GLY A 421 -17.12 0.65 10.42
N GLY A 422 -15.98 1.29 10.67
CA GLY A 422 -14.98 0.80 11.62
C GLY A 422 -14.21 1.91 12.33
N PRO A 423 -13.59 1.61 13.46
CA PRO A 423 -12.78 2.55 14.22
C PRO A 423 -11.46 2.82 13.48
N ILE A 424 -11.24 4.07 13.13
CA ILE A 424 -10.05 4.51 12.37
C ILE A 424 -8.78 4.60 13.23
N ILE A 425 -8.94 4.71 14.52
CA ILE A 425 -7.89 4.70 15.54
C ILE A 425 -8.15 3.52 16.48
N ALA A 426 -7.11 2.81 16.88
CA ALA A 426 -7.19 1.70 17.83
C ALA A 426 -7.56 2.21 19.23
N MET A 427 -8.85 2.14 19.59
CA MET A 427 -9.37 2.69 20.84
C MET A 427 -8.67 2.13 22.07
N VAL A 428 -8.38 0.84 22.05
CA VAL A 428 -7.72 0.16 23.18
C VAL A 428 -6.28 0.61 23.34
N GLU A 429 -5.51 0.64 22.26
CA GLU A 429 -4.09 0.99 22.29
C GLU A 429 -3.85 2.44 22.69
N VAL A 430 -4.71 3.36 22.22
CA VAL A 430 -4.66 4.78 22.63
C VAL A 430 -4.96 4.96 24.12
N LYS A 431 -5.91 4.19 24.66
CA LYS A 431 -6.17 4.22 26.11
C LYS A 431 -4.98 3.75 26.95
N GLU A 432 -4.32 2.68 26.51
CA GLU A 432 -3.11 2.19 27.18
C GLU A 432 -2.02 3.27 27.22
N LEU A 433 -1.85 4.03 26.13
CA LEU A 433 -0.92 5.16 26.09
C LEU A 433 -1.30 6.24 27.10
N ILE A 434 -2.56 6.70 27.09
CA ILE A 434 -3.03 7.77 27.99
C ILE A 434 -2.87 7.35 29.46
N ILE A 435 -3.18 6.09 29.81
CA ILE A 435 -3.00 5.57 31.17
C ILE A 435 -1.53 5.52 31.55
N HIS A 436 -0.66 5.08 30.63
CA HIS A 436 0.78 5.00 30.87
C HIS A 436 1.40 6.40 31.07
N GLU A 437 1.02 7.37 30.27
CA GLU A 437 1.50 8.76 30.39
C GLU A 437 1.08 9.39 31.73
N LYS A 438 -0.18 9.19 32.16
CA LYS A 438 -0.68 9.64 33.47
C LYS A 438 0.02 8.95 34.64
N ALA A 439 0.41 7.68 34.51
CA ALA A 439 1.09 6.92 35.56
C ALA A 439 2.58 7.30 35.73
N HIS A 440 3.22 7.81 34.71
CA HIS A 440 4.67 8.11 34.70
C HIS A 440 4.97 9.62 34.67
N GLY A 441 3.95 10.47 34.91
CA GLY A 441 4.06 11.93 34.99
C GLY A 441 4.74 12.51 33.75
N GLY A 442 3.97 12.92 32.76
CA GLY A 442 4.32 13.51 31.47
C GLY A 442 5.74 14.03 31.28
N ALA A 443 6.66 13.12 31.09
CA ALA A 443 8.03 13.44 30.65
C ALA A 443 8.08 13.31 29.12
N HIS A 444 7.85 14.45 28.46
CA HIS A 444 8.23 14.68 27.08
C HIS A 444 9.03 15.96 26.98
#